data_f8ea81766847456d973bf97a8978cf91
#
_entry.id   f8ea81766847456d973bf97a8978cf91
#
_cell.length_a   1.000
_cell.length_b   1.000
_cell.length_c   1.000
_cell.angle_alpha   90.00
_cell.angle_beta   90.00
_cell.angle_gamma   90.00
#
_symmetry.space_group_name_H-M   'P 1'
#
loop_
_entity.id
_entity.type
_entity.pdbx_description
1 polymer ?
#
loop_
_entity_poly.entity_id
_entity_poly.type
_entity_poly.pdbx_seq_one_letter_code
_entity_poly.pdbx_strand_id
1 'polypeptide(L)'
;QSAIDEAEKNGGGTVVLESGKTYYSSSVIMKKNVELHLQKGSVLKATSDINGYFRPCDFINDETNTLIGNPVTGKPSFAFIYAYKADNAAITGGGKIDANGHSFVKRKDKYYVTGDFYPRPTVMYFEACNHIVFEDFTVVDAPFWTLHPAGCDDVLISKIHILNDLDVANSDGIDPDHCSNVRICDCHVECADDCICLKTSKGNSEYGPCENILITGCTLISTSAAIKIGTEGVGDFRNIIVSNCVISRSNRGLSIQIRDGGNVENVKYSDIIIGTRRFCPDWWGTAEPIVITAFDRDENTRAGHIENICLLYTSDA
;
A
#
# COMPACT_ATOMS: atom_id res chain seq x y z
N GLN A 1 10.31 0.40 21.23
CA GLN A 1 11.53 0.24 20.43
C GLN A 1 12.56 -0.62 21.15
N SER A 2 12.87 -0.39 22.42
CA SER A 2 13.92 -1.12 23.16
C SER A 2 13.81 -2.64 23.12
N ALA A 3 12.59 -3.20 23.15
CA ALA A 3 12.39 -4.65 23.03
C ALA A 3 12.75 -5.19 21.63
N ILE A 4 12.47 -4.41 20.58
CA ILE A 4 12.86 -4.76 19.20
C ILE A 4 14.39 -4.71 19.05
N ASP A 5 15.03 -3.70 19.60
CA ASP A 5 16.49 -3.55 19.57
C ASP A 5 17.21 -4.64 20.38
N GLU A 6 16.61 -5.08 21.49
CA GLU A 6 17.11 -6.20 22.29
C GLU A 6 16.96 -7.54 21.56
N ALA A 7 15.81 -7.77 20.91
CA ALA A 7 15.59 -8.96 20.10
C ALA A 7 16.62 -9.06 18.97
N GLU A 8 16.86 -7.96 18.23
CA GLU A 8 17.90 -7.93 17.19
C GLU A 8 19.30 -8.28 17.73
N LYS A 9 19.71 -7.70 18.86
CA LYS A 9 21.01 -8.00 19.50
C LYS A 9 21.18 -9.48 19.88
N ASN A 10 20.07 -10.14 20.20
CA ASN A 10 20.04 -11.58 20.53
C ASN A 10 19.91 -12.48 19.30
N GLY A 11 19.99 -11.91 18.08
CA GLY A 11 19.92 -12.66 16.82
C GLY A 11 18.51 -12.77 16.23
N GLY A 12 17.52 -12.22 16.88
CA GLY A 12 16.11 -12.22 16.48
C GLY A 12 15.18 -12.62 17.64
N GLY A 13 13.89 -12.63 17.37
CA GLY A 13 12.88 -13.02 18.34
C GLY A 13 11.54 -12.34 18.12
N THR A 14 10.57 -12.67 18.97
CA THR A 14 9.20 -12.13 18.91
C THR A 14 9.00 -11.10 20.02
N VAL A 15 8.63 -9.88 19.62
CA VAL A 15 8.18 -8.82 20.53
C VAL A 15 6.66 -8.83 20.54
N VAL A 16 6.08 -9.08 21.71
CA VAL A 16 4.62 -9.29 21.87
C VAL A 16 3.95 -8.03 22.41
N LEU A 17 2.95 -7.54 21.71
CA LEU A 17 1.98 -6.57 22.23
C LEU A 17 0.82 -7.34 22.88
N GLU A 18 0.71 -7.24 24.19
CA GLU A 18 -0.22 -8.05 24.98
C GLU A 18 -1.70 -7.64 24.81
N SER A 19 -2.57 -8.63 24.83
CA SER A 19 -4.02 -8.46 24.75
C SER A 19 -4.56 -7.45 25.76
N GLY A 20 -5.54 -6.66 25.31
CA GLY A 20 -6.21 -5.65 26.14
C GLY A 20 -5.38 -4.39 26.45
N LYS A 21 -4.16 -4.26 25.89
CA LYS A 21 -3.31 -3.08 26.05
C LYS A 21 -3.28 -2.22 24.80
N THR A 22 -3.15 -0.90 25.00
CA THR A 22 -2.88 0.06 23.93
C THR A 22 -1.47 0.62 24.11
N TYR A 23 -0.67 0.52 23.05
CA TYR A 23 0.70 1.01 22.99
C TYR A 23 0.73 2.22 22.06
N TYR A 24 1.32 3.33 22.52
CA TYR A 24 1.44 4.55 21.72
C TYR A 24 2.88 4.72 21.22
N SER A 25 3.05 5.08 19.96
CA SER A 25 4.36 5.37 19.38
C SER A 25 4.23 6.41 18.27
N SER A 26 5.26 7.21 18.07
CA SER A 26 5.41 8.04 16.87
C SER A 26 5.98 7.20 15.71
N SER A 27 6.99 6.35 16.00
CA SER A 27 7.49 5.39 15.04
C SER A 27 7.96 4.10 15.72
N VAL A 28 7.88 3.02 14.96
CA VAL A 28 8.44 1.70 15.30
C VAL A 28 9.41 1.31 14.20
N ILE A 29 10.68 1.08 14.55
CA ILE A 29 11.72 0.67 13.60
C ILE A 29 11.89 -0.84 13.71
N MET A 30 11.43 -1.56 12.69
CA MET A 30 11.58 -3.01 12.60
C MET A 30 13.03 -3.39 12.29
N LYS A 31 13.42 -4.55 12.73
CA LYS A 31 14.79 -5.06 12.66
C LYS A 31 14.84 -6.46 12.08
N LYS A 32 16.04 -6.83 11.62
CA LYS A 32 16.29 -8.15 11.04
C LYS A 32 15.96 -9.29 12.03
N ASN A 33 15.28 -10.33 11.53
CA ASN A 33 14.87 -11.50 12.29
C ASN A 33 13.95 -11.18 13.48
N VAL A 34 13.24 -10.06 13.47
CA VAL A 34 12.32 -9.67 14.56
C VAL A 34 10.87 -9.72 14.08
N GLU A 35 10.06 -10.42 14.85
CA GLU A 35 8.61 -10.41 14.72
C GLU A 35 7.98 -9.45 15.74
N LEU A 36 7.11 -8.55 15.26
CA LEU A 36 6.20 -7.79 16.10
C LEU A 36 4.84 -8.51 16.11
N HIS A 37 4.53 -9.18 17.20
CA HIS A 37 3.30 -9.95 17.36
C HIS A 37 2.23 -9.18 18.14
N LEU A 38 1.13 -8.85 17.48
CA LEU A 38 -0.01 -8.16 18.07
C LEU A 38 -1.04 -9.19 18.54
N GLN A 39 -1.07 -9.50 19.83
CA GLN A 39 -2.10 -10.40 20.35
C GLN A 39 -3.50 -9.84 20.10
N LYS A 40 -4.47 -10.71 19.89
CA LYS A 40 -5.87 -10.32 19.69
C LYS A 40 -6.36 -9.41 20.82
N GLY A 41 -6.88 -8.24 20.45
CA GLY A 41 -7.31 -7.21 21.41
C GLY A 41 -6.21 -6.25 21.86
N SER A 42 -4.97 -6.39 21.38
CA SER A 42 -3.95 -5.33 21.53
C SER A 42 -4.13 -4.23 20.48
N VAL A 43 -3.68 -3.03 20.79
CA VAL A 43 -3.69 -1.89 19.86
C VAL A 43 -2.32 -1.21 19.88
N LEU A 44 -1.71 -1.09 18.70
CA LEU A 44 -0.59 -0.19 18.47
C LEU A 44 -1.14 1.10 17.84
N LYS A 45 -1.08 2.21 18.56
CA LYS A 45 -1.66 3.49 18.13
C LYS A 45 -0.61 4.54 17.85
N ALA A 46 -0.72 5.16 16.68
CA ALA A 46 0.13 6.26 16.26
C ALA A 46 -0.18 7.54 17.06
N THR A 47 0.84 8.29 17.45
CA THR A 47 0.68 9.60 18.08
C THR A 47 0.41 10.68 17.02
N SER A 48 -0.16 11.80 17.41
CA SER A 48 -0.48 12.92 16.50
C SER A 48 0.68 13.90 16.27
N ASP A 49 1.77 13.81 17.03
CA ASP A 49 2.93 14.70 16.89
C ASP A 49 3.87 14.18 15.81
N ILE A 50 3.82 14.81 14.63
CA ILE A 50 4.63 14.44 13.48
C ILE A 50 6.14 14.57 13.71
N ASN A 51 6.57 15.44 14.61
CA ASN A 51 8.00 15.65 14.89
C ASN A 51 8.67 14.44 15.53
N GLY A 52 7.90 13.56 16.13
CA GLY A 52 8.39 12.30 16.70
C GLY A 52 8.54 11.16 15.67
N TYR A 53 8.08 11.35 14.44
CA TYR A 53 8.11 10.29 13.44
C TYR A 53 9.48 10.14 12.78
N PHE A 54 9.81 8.90 12.45
CA PHE A 54 10.99 8.57 11.67
C PHE A 54 10.84 9.10 10.23
N ARG A 55 11.94 9.59 9.68
CA ARG A 55 12.00 10.19 8.35
C ARG A 55 12.86 9.32 7.43
N PRO A 56 12.26 8.47 6.58
CA PRO A 56 12.99 7.66 5.61
C PRO A 56 13.75 8.51 4.59
N CYS A 57 13.22 9.67 4.22
CA CYS A 57 13.91 10.63 3.37
C CYS A 57 13.54 12.07 3.71
N ASP A 58 14.45 12.99 3.38
CA ASP A 58 14.24 14.44 3.50
C ASP A 58 13.70 15.00 2.18
N PHE A 59 12.42 14.77 1.93
CA PHE A 59 11.78 15.30 0.74
C PHE A 59 11.19 16.68 1.04
N ILE A 60 11.71 17.71 0.35
CA ILE A 60 11.25 19.10 0.47
C ILE A 60 10.59 19.47 -0.85
N ASN A 61 9.37 19.99 -0.80
CA ASN A 61 8.76 20.64 -1.96
C ASN A 61 9.46 21.99 -2.18
N ASP A 62 10.12 22.14 -3.32
CA ASP A 62 10.90 23.35 -3.64
C ASP A 62 10.04 24.62 -3.74
N GLU A 63 8.75 24.50 -4.08
CA GLU A 63 7.85 25.65 -4.19
C GLU A 63 7.35 26.15 -2.83
N THR A 64 7.12 25.22 -1.89
CA THR A 64 6.52 25.56 -0.59
C THR A 64 7.49 25.46 0.57
N ASN A 65 8.70 24.94 0.33
CA ASN A 65 9.69 24.59 1.36
C ASN A 65 9.10 23.71 2.47
N THR A 66 8.14 22.87 2.12
CA THR A 66 7.44 21.97 3.03
C THR A 66 7.90 20.54 2.84
N LEU A 67 8.12 19.82 3.92
CA LEU A 67 8.33 18.38 3.87
C LEU A 67 7.04 17.70 3.41
N ILE A 68 7.12 17.03 2.28
CA ILE A 68 5.99 16.26 1.75
C ILE A 68 6.41 14.80 1.57
N GLY A 69 5.50 13.90 1.95
CA GLY A 69 5.48 12.59 1.34
C GLY A 69 5.05 12.80 -0.11
N ASN A 70 5.92 12.53 -1.08
CA ASN A 70 5.55 12.72 -2.46
C ASN A 70 5.11 11.37 -3.06
N PRO A 71 3.81 11.17 -3.32
CA PRO A 71 3.33 9.93 -3.91
C PRO A 71 3.99 9.62 -5.26
N VAL A 72 4.36 10.64 -6.03
CA VAL A 72 5.01 10.45 -7.34
C VAL A 72 6.43 9.89 -7.23
N THR A 73 7.13 10.15 -6.13
CA THR A 73 8.47 9.59 -5.90
C THR A 73 8.45 8.24 -5.20
N GLY A 74 7.38 7.89 -4.49
CA GLY A 74 7.26 6.64 -3.76
C GLY A 74 8.00 6.58 -2.43
N LYS A 75 8.93 7.49 -2.13
CA LYS A 75 9.63 7.54 -0.83
C LYS A 75 8.89 8.46 0.13
N PRO A 76 8.43 7.96 1.30
CA PRO A 76 7.71 8.79 2.26
C PRO A 76 8.66 9.68 3.07
N SER A 77 8.20 10.89 3.42
CA SER A 77 8.93 11.77 4.35
C SER A 77 8.78 11.33 5.81
N PHE A 78 7.72 10.62 6.14
CA PHE A 78 7.43 10.12 7.48
C PHE A 78 6.87 8.71 7.42
N ALA A 79 7.28 7.86 8.36
CA ALA A 79 6.75 6.50 8.49
C ALA A 79 6.40 6.18 9.94
N PHE A 80 5.24 5.53 10.15
CA PHE A 80 4.85 5.05 11.47
C PHE A 80 5.57 3.73 11.81
N ILE A 81 5.55 2.76 10.92
CA ILE A 81 6.35 1.54 11.05
C ILE A 81 7.33 1.52 9.88
N TYR A 82 8.61 1.44 10.18
CA TYR A 82 9.67 1.49 9.18
C TYR A 82 10.61 0.29 9.28
N ALA A 83 11.03 -0.22 8.15
CA ALA A 83 12.08 -1.23 8.04
C ALA A 83 13.01 -0.90 6.87
N TYR A 84 14.31 -1.04 7.07
CA TYR A 84 15.31 -0.95 6.00
C TYR A 84 16.29 -2.10 6.12
N LYS A 85 16.39 -2.92 5.08
CA LYS A 85 17.23 -4.11 5.05
C LYS A 85 17.01 -5.02 6.28
N ALA A 86 15.77 -5.09 6.72
CA ALA A 86 15.37 -5.89 7.86
C ALA A 86 14.82 -7.25 7.39
N ASP A 87 15.71 -8.08 6.83
CA ASP A 87 15.35 -9.41 6.34
C ASP A 87 14.73 -10.28 7.46
N ASN A 88 13.78 -11.13 7.10
CA ASN A 88 13.01 -11.99 7.99
C ASN A 88 12.23 -11.20 9.06
N ALA A 89 11.89 -9.93 8.81
CA ALA A 89 11.00 -9.18 9.69
C ALA A 89 9.56 -9.60 9.47
N ALA A 90 8.76 -9.60 10.54
CA ALA A 90 7.35 -9.93 10.47
C ALA A 90 6.48 -9.02 11.34
N ILE A 91 5.24 -8.78 10.90
CA ILE A 91 4.17 -8.23 11.74
C ILE A 91 3.01 -9.22 11.67
N THR A 92 2.61 -9.75 12.82
CA THR A 92 1.63 -10.83 12.87
C THR A 92 0.60 -10.68 14.00
N GLY A 93 -0.41 -11.55 14.02
CA GLY A 93 -1.35 -11.72 15.14
C GLY A 93 -2.63 -10.89 15.00
N GLY A 94 -3.66 -11.25 15.76
CA GLY A 94 -5.03 -10.71 15.61
C GLY A 94 -5.28 -9.34 16.24
N GLY A 95 -4.25 -8.53 16.50
CA GLY A 95 -4.37 -7.19 17.08
C GLY A 95 -4.66 -6.10 16.05
N LYS A 96 -4.59 -4.84 16.49
CA LYS A 96 -4.92 -3.67 15.68
C LYS A 96 -3.78 -2.66 15.62
N ILE A 97 -3.52 -2.13 14.44
CA ILE A 97 -2.71 -0.94 14.19
C ILE A 97 -3.67 0.21 13.89
N ASP A 98 -3.70 1.22 14.76
CA ASP A 98 -4.50 2.44 14.61
C ASP A 98 -3.55 3.57 14.18
N ALA A 99 -3.60 3.92 12.90
CA ALA A 99 -2.69 4.91 12.32
C ALA A 99 -3.07 6.36 12.65
N ASN A 100 -4.23 6.57 13.32
CA ASN A 100 -4.67 7.87 13.81
C ASN A 100 -4.71 8.96 12.71
N GLY A 101 -5.13 8.57 11.52
CA GLY A 101 -5.09 9.39 10.30
C GLY A 101 -5.84 10.69 10.40
N HIS A 102 -6.99 10.69 11.11
CA HIS A 102 -7.78 11.89 11.32
C HIS A 102 -7.03 13.03 12.04
N SER A 103 -5.93 12.72 12.74
CA SER A 103 -5.05 13.75 13.34
C SER A 103 -4.21 14.51 12.32
N PHE A 104 -4.06 13.97 11.10
CA PHE A 104 -3.19 14.52 10.05
C PHE A 104 -3.95 15.12 8.87
N VAL A 105 -5.26 14.93 8.80
CA VAL A 105 -6.09 15.37 7.67
C VAL A 105 -7.20 16.30 8.11
N LYS A 106 -7.57 17.23 7.23
CA LYS A 106 -8.72 18.13 7.42
C LYS A 106 -9.77 17.87 6.36
N ARG A 107 -11.00 17.61 6.78
CA ARG A 107 -12.13 17.46 5.86
C ARG A 107 -12.58 18.84 5.38
N LYS A 108 -12.54 19.07 4.08
CA LYS A 108 -12.94 20.34 3.46
C LYS A 108 -14.11 20.20 2.50
N ASP A 109 -14.37 19.01 1.99
CA ASP A 109 -15.43 18.74 1.04
C ASP A 109 -16.40 17.67 1.54
N LYS A 110 -17.58 17.60 0.93
CA LYS A 110 -18.59 16.60 1.25
C LYS A 110 -18.15 15.17 0.91
N TYR A 111 -17.32 15.00 -0.10
CA TYR A 111 -17.02 13.69 -0.68
C TYR A 111 -15.60 13.21 -0.41
N TYR A 112 -14.67 14.08 -0.10
CA TYR A 112 -13.27 13.74 0.09
C TYR A 112 -12.53 14.77 0.94
N VAL A 113 -11.41 14.33 1.49
CA VAL A 113 -10.53 15.20 2.27
C VAL A 113 -9.64 15.99 1.32
N THR A 114 -9.62 17.30 1.48
CA THR A 114 -8.77 18.23 0.71
C THR A 114 -7.93 19.10 1.62
N GLY A 115 -7.01 19.86 1.03
CA GLY A 115 -6.24 20.90 1.70
C GLY A 115 -4.85 20.48 2.09
N ASP A 116 -4.36 20.98 3.22
CA ASP A 116 -3.01 20.70 3.67
C ASP A 116 -2.86 19.23 4.02
N PHE A 117 -2.59 18.44 3.00
CA PHE A 117 -2.46 16.99 3.12
C PHE A 117 -1.17 16.59 3.83
N TYR A 118 -0.25 17.51 4.02
CA TYR A 118 1.09 17.22 4.50
C TYR A 118 1.43 18.01 5.75
N PRO A 119 2.21 17.44 6.64
CA PRO A 119 2.78 16.08 6.56
C PRO A 119 1.76 14.98 6.92
N ARG A 120 1.76 13.87 6.16
CA ARG A 120 0.98 12.66 6.45
C ARG A 120 1.92 11.44 6.43
N PRO A 121 2.06 10.67 7.51
CA PRO A 121 2.95 9.51 7.52
C PRO A 121 2.39 8.34 6.70
N THR A 122 3.25 7.63 5.96
CA THR A 122 2.97 6.27 5.51
C THR A 122 2.88 5.36 6.72
N VAL A 123 1.90 4.44 6.75
CA VAL A 123 1.69 3.63 7.95
C VAL A 123 2.78 2.58 8.11
N MET A 124 3.05 1.80 7.08
CA MET A 124 4.12 0.79 7.08
C MET A 124 4.96 0.92 5.81
N TYR A 125 6.21 1.30 5.96
CA TYR A 125 7.18 1.40 4.85
C TYR A 125 8.35 0.46 5.09
N PHE A 126 8.44 -0.58 4.26
CA PHE A 126 9.50 -1.60 4.31
C PHE A 126 10.35 -1.48 3.06
N GLU A 127 11.62 -1.11 3.22
CA GLU A 127 12.51 -0.83 2.09
C GLU A 127 13.66 -1.83 2.03
N ALA A 128 13.86 -2.44 0.86
CA ALA A 128 14.96 -3.38 0.57
C ALA A 128 15.05 -4.55 1.57
N CYS A 129 13.90 -5.12 1.94
CA CYS A 129 13.79 -6.24 2.88
C CYS A 129 13.46 -7.54 2.15
N ASN A 130 14.03 -8.67 2.58
CA ASN A 130 13.75 -9.98 2.02
C ASN A 130 13.06 -10.89 3.04
N HIS A 131 12.20 -11.81 2.54
CA HIS A 131 11.48 -12.80 3.37
C HIS A 131 10.65 -12.13 4.48
N ILE A 132 9.78 -11.18 4.11
CA ILE A 132 8.94 -10.46 5.07
C ILE A 132 7.50 -11.00 5.09
N VAL A 133 6.90 -10.97 6.29
CA VAL A 133 5.55 -11.49 6.53
C VAL A 133 4.67 -10.44 7.20
N PHE A 134 3.49 -10.23 6.63
CA PHE A 134 2.40 -9.47 7.22
C PHE A 134 1.18 -10.37 7.32
N GLU A 135 0.77 -10.76 8.54
CA GLU A 135 -0.29 -11.75 8.69
C GLU A 135 -1.22 -11.49 9.88
N ASP A 136 -2.53 -11.61 9.62
CA ASP A 136 -3.62 -11.70 10.62
C ASP A 136 -3.71 -10.51 11.58
N PHE A 137 -3.69 -9.27 11.07
CA PHE A 137 -3.96 -8.08 11.86
C PHE A 137 -4.89 -7.10 11.12
N THR A 138 -5.40 -6.12 11.87
CA THR A 138 -6.24 -5.06 11.32
C THR A 138 -5.51 -3.72 11.35
N VAL A 139 -5.54 -2.98 10.24
CA VAL A 139 -5.09 -1.58 10.17
C VAL A 139 -6.30 -0.68 9.99
N VAL A 140 -6.34 0.43 10.72
CA VAL A 140 -7.42 1.41 10.62
C VAL A 140 -6.88 2.84 10.51
N ASP A 141 -7.68 3.71 9.88
CA ASP A 141 -7.49 5.15 9.88
C ASP A 141 -6.11 5.59 9.39
N ALA A 142 -5.72 5.11 8.20
CA ALA A 142 -4.47 5.54 7.57
C ALA A 142 -4.57 6.98 7.04
N PRO A 143 -3.60 7.85 7.35
CA PRO A 143 -3.56 9.20 6.81
C PRO A 143 -3.06 9.26 5.37
N PHE A 144 -2.31 8.23 4.94
CA PHE A 144 -1.64 8.09 3.64
C PHE A 144 -1.50 6.60 3.29
N TRP A 145 -0.66 6.20 2.35
CA TRP A 145 -0.44 4.80 1.97
C TRP A 145 -0.25 3.89 3.18
N THR A 146 -0.97 2.77 3.18
CA THR A 146 -1.04 1.93 4.37
C THR A 146 0.10 0.93 4.46
N LEU A 147 0.21 0.00 3.52
CA LEU A 147 1.27 -1.01 3.49
C LEU A 147 2.08 -0.88 2.20
N HIS A 148 3.27 -0.36 2.32
CA HIS A 148 4.15 -0.02 1.20
C HIS A 148 5.51 -0.72 1.33
N PRO A 149 5.62 -1.99 0.88
CA PRO A 149 6.91 -2.62 0.67
C PRO A 149 7.54 -2.05 -0.61
N ALA A 150 8.82 -1.66 -0.54
CA ALA A 150 9.56 -1.08 -1.65
C ALA A 150 10.89 -1.82 -1.86
N GLY A 151 11.15 -2.33 -3.06
CA GLY A 151 12.35 -3.10 -3.35
C GLY A 151 12.50 -4.36 -2.52
N CYS A 152 11.38 -4.98 -2.14
CA CYS A 152 11.37 -6.17 -1.30
C CYS A 152 11.23 -7.44 -2.14
N ASP A 153 11.83 -8.54 -1.66
CA ASP A 153 11.73 -9.86 -2.28
C ASP A 153 11.16 -10.89 -1.30
N ASP A 154 10.38 -11.85 -1.83
CA ASP A 154 9.66 -12.87 -1.06
C ASP A 154 8.81 -12.28 0.07
N VAL A 155 7.71 -11.63 -0.33
CA VAL A 155 6.77 -10.95 0.56
C VAL A 155 5.48 -11.75 0.67
N LEU A 156 5.08 -12.08 1.90
CA LEU A 156 3.76 -12.64 2.20
C LEU A 156 2.89 -11.61 2.90
N ILE A 157 1.72 -11.33 2.32
CA ILE A 157 0.68 -10.48 2.90
C ILE A 157 -0.59 -11.31 2.95
N SER A 158 -1.02 -11.72 4.14
CA SER A 158 -2.16 -12.63 4.26
C SER A 158 -3.09 -12.29 5.42
N LYS A 159 -4.39 -12.49 5.20
CA LYS A 159 -5.44 -12.36 6.21
C LYS A 159 -5.45 -11.01 6.95
N ILE A 160 -4.93 -9.96 6.34
CA ILE A 160 -4.99 -8.63 6.93
C ILE A 160 -6.28 -7.91 6.56
N HIS A 161 -6.78 -7.10 7.49
CA HIS A 161 -7.89 -6.19 7.24
C HIS A 161 -7.38 -4.76 7.24
N ILE A 162 -7.61 -4.02 6.17
CA ILE A 162 -7.34 -2.59 6.07
C ILE A 162 -8.68 -1.88 5.97
N LEU A 163 -9.00 -1.05 6.96
CA LEU A 163 -10.28 -0.36 7.08
C LEU A 163 -10.03 1.15 7.22
N ASN A 164 -9.75 1.78 6.10
CA ASN A 164 -9.50 3.22 6.02
C ASN A 164 -10.79 4.00 5.75
N ASP A 165 -10.76 5.28 6.03
CA ASP A 165 -11.86 6.17 5.67
C ASP A 165 -11.98 6.28 4.15
N LEU A 166 -13.18 6.10 3.60
CA LEU A 166 -13.46 6.05 2.16
C LEU A 166 -13.42 7.41 1.47
N ASP A 167 -13.06 8.48 2.16
CA ASP A 167 -12.93 9.83 1.60
C ASP A 167 -11.58 10.52 1.93
N VAL A 168 -10.62 9.79 2.49
CA VAL A 168 -9.25 10.28 2.70
C VAL A 168 -8.39 9.95 1.49
N ALA A 169 -8.07 10.93 0.66
CA ALA A 169 -7.25 10.76 -0.53
C ALA A 169 -5.88 10.14 -0.21
N ASN A 170 -5.39 9.30 -1.10
CA ASN A 170 -4.12 8.58 -0.97
C ASN A 170 -4.03 7.66 0.28
N SER A 171 -5.16 7.12 0.73
CA SER A 171 -5.17 6.09 1.77
C SER A 171 -5.12 4.69 1.16
N ASP A 172 -4.26 4.51 0.15
CA ASP A 172 -4.04 3.23 -0.54
C ASP A 172 -3.87 2.08 0.47
N GLY A 173 -4.30 0.89 0.10
CA GLY A 173 -4.24 -0.27 0.97
C GLY A 173 -2.88 -0.96 0.97
N ILE A 174 -2.50 -1.57 -0.14
CA ILE A 174 -1.29 -2.39 -0.28
C ILE A 174 -0.58 -1.99 -1.58
N ASP A 175 0.62 -1.46 -1.47
CA ASP A 175 1.40 -0.90 -2.56
C ASP A 175 2.76 -1.59 -2.73
N PRO A 176 2.84 -2.79 -3.33
CA PRO A 176 4.14 -3.37 -3.69
C PRO A 176 4.81 -2.50 -4.75
N ASP A 177 5.95 -1.92 -4.40
CA ASP A 177 6.69 -0.97 -5.23
C ASP A 177 8.07 -1.56 -5.57
N HIS A 178 8.34 -1.85 -6.84
CA HIS A 178 9.57 -2.53 -7.25
C HIS A 178 9.84 -3.85 -6.49
N CYS A 179 8.79 -4.58 -6.13
CA CYS A 179 8.89 -5.82 -5.37
C CYS A 179 8.86 -7.04 -6.28
N SER A 180 9.49 -8.13 -5.84
CA SER A 180 9.44 -9.42 -6.50
C SER A 180 8.93 -10.54 -5.60
N ASN A 181 8.33 -11.59 -6.20
CA ASN A 181 7.86 -12.78 -5.49
C ASN A 181 6.87 -12.45 -4.34
N VAL A 182 5.84 -11.63 -4.65
CA VAL A 182 4.84 -11.18 -3.67
C VAL A 182 3.59 -12.05 -3.72
N ARG A 183 3.11 -12.47 -2.57
CA ARG A 183 1.84 -13.17 -2.40
C ARG A 183 0.92 -12.35 -1.51
N ILE A 184 -0.23 -11.92 -2.05
CA ILE A 184 -1.29 -11.22 -1.32
C ILE A 184 -2.52 -12.12 -1.34
N CYS A 185 -2.94 -12.62 -0.16
CA CYS A 185 -4.04 -13.57 -0.10
C CYS A 185 -4.96 -13.38 1.10
N ASP A 186 -6.24 -13.67 0.89
CA ASP A 186 -7.28 -13.67 1.93
C ASP A 186 -7.40 -12.33 2.69
N CYS A 187 -7.10 -11.21 2.03
CA CYS A 187 -7.16 -9.87 2.61
C CYS A 187 -8.51 -9.21 2.39
N HIS A 188 -8.91 -8.37 3.34
CA HIS A 188 -10.03 -7.45 3.18
C HIS A 188 -9.54 -6.01 3.21
N VAL A 189 -9.83 -5.22 2.16
CA VAL A 189 -9.34 -3.84 2.05
C VAL A 189 -10.48 -2.89 1.70
N GLU A 190 -10.67 -1.87 2.55
CA GLU A 190 -11.52 -0.71 2.30
C GLU A 190 -10.67 0.56 2.38
N CYS A 191 -10.64 1.37 1.31
CA CYS A 191 -9.85 2.61 1.28
C CYS A 191 -10.39 3.63 0.27
N ALA A 192 -9.95 4.88 0.40
CA ALA A 192 -10.37 5.95 -0.50
C ALA A 192 -9.50 6.07 -1.75
N ASP A 193 -8.40 5.37 -1.83
CA ASP A 193 -7.57 5.26 -3.03
C ASP A 193 -7.47 3.79 -3.46
N ASP A 194 -6.39 3.33 -4.05
CA ASP A 194 -6.28 2.00 -4.61
C ASP A 194 -6.16 0.93 -3.51
N CYS A 195 -6.97 -0.15 -3.56
CA CYS A 195 -6.88 -1.19 -2.53
C CYS A 195 -5.60 -2.00 -2.62
N ILE A 196 -5.24 -2.47 -3.83
CA ILE A 196 -3.98 -3.13 -4.12
C ILE A 196 -3.42 -2.48 -5.37
N CYS A 197 -2.28 -1.81 -5.25
CA CYS A 197 -1.68 -1.07 -6.33
C CYS A 197 -0.21 -1.46 -6.53
N LEU A 198 0.09 -2.13 -7.64
CA LEU A 198 1.47 -2.42 -8.02
C LEU A 198 2.12 -1.16 -8.60
N LYS A 199 3.28 -0.82 -8.07
CA LYS A 199 4.00 0.41 -8.43
C LYS A 199 5.44 0.11 -8.82
N THR A 200 6.01 0.99 -9.65
CA THR A 200 7.44 1.11 -9.88
C THR A 200 7.78 2.59 -9.85
N SER A 201 7.83 3.13 -8.64
CA SER A 201 7.96 4.56 -8.42
C SER A 201 9.38 5.06 -8.68
N LYS A 202 9.50 6.31 -9.14
CA LYS A 202 10.78 6.91 -9.52
C LYS A 202 11.81 6.93 -8.38
N GLY A 203 11.37 7.13 -7.15
CA GLY A 203 12.26 7.19 -5.98
C GLY A 203 12.84 5.83 -5.57
N ASN A 204 12.25 4.73 -6.05
CA ASN A 204 12.66 3.37 -5.76
C ASN A 204 13.18 2.62 -7.02
N SER A 205 13.50 3.37 -8.09
CA SER A 205 13.87 2.80 -9.40
C SER A 205 15.14 1.93 -9.38
N GLU A 206 15.99 2.04 -8.37
CA GLU A 206 17.15 1.20 -8.18
C GLU A 206 16.83 -0.27 -7.90
N TYR A 207 15.59 -0.60 -7.50
CA TYR A 207 15.20 -1.96 -7.09
C TYR A 207 14.70 -2.86 -8.24
N GLY A 208 14.57 -2.33 -9.46
CA GLY A 208 14.21 -3.12 -10.64
C GLY A 208 12.70 -3.22 -10.88
N PRO A 209 12.22 -4.26 -11.54
CA PRO A 209 10.79 -4.41 -11.89
C PRO A 209 9.92 -4.77 -10.69
N CYS A 210 8.60 -4.64 -10.86
CA CYS A 210 7.60 -5.25 -9.98
C CYS A 210 7.12 -6.56 -10.64
N GLU A 211 7.51 -7.73 -10.10
CA GLU A 211 7.30 -8.99 -10.83
C GLU A 211 7.00 -10.20 -9.97
N ASN A 212 6.42 -11.24 -10.60
CA ASN A 212 6.05 -12.50 -9.94
C ASN A 212 5.06 -12.27 -8.79
N ILE A 213 3.95 -11.62 -9.10
CA ILE A 213 2.95 -11.20 -8.11
C ILE A 213 1.72 -12.11 -8.18
N LEU A 214 1.29 -12.64 -7.06
CA LEU A 214 0.05 -13.39 -6.92
C LEU A 214 -0.90 -12.67 -5.97
N ILE A 215 -2.12 -12.35 -6.45
CA ILE A 215 -3.20 -11.76 -5.65
C ILE A 215 -4.40 -12.72 -5.71
N THR A 216 -4.86 -13.21 -4.57
CA THR A 216 -5.97 -14.19 -4.55
C THR A 216 -6.82 -14.11 -3.29
N GLY A 217 -8.11 -14.48 -3.38
CA GLY A 217 -9.00 -14.59 -2.22
C GLY A 217 -9.35 -13.28 -1.53
N CYS A 218 -9.14 -12.13 -2.18
CA CYS A 218 -9.31 -10.82 -1.55
C CYS A 218 -10.72 -10.25 -1.76
N THR A 219 -11.20 -9.48 -0.77
CA THR A 219 -12.44 -8.68 -0.85
C THR A 219 -12.09 -7.20 -0.78
N LEU A 220 -12.50 -6.41 -1.78
CA LEU A 220 -11.97 -5.06 -2.01
C LEU A 220 -13.09 -4.04 -2.22
N ILE A 221 -12.98 -2.89 -1.54
CA ILE A 221 -13.86 -1.73 -1.68
C ILE A 221 -13.00 -0.47 -1.78
N SER A 222 -13.01 0.18 -2.94
CA SER A 222 -12.23 1.39 -3.18
C SER A 222 -13.08 2.51 -3.74
N THR A 223 -12.82 3.75 -3.32
CA THR A 223 -13.38 4.92 -4.02
C THR A 223 -12.52 5.38 -5.20
N SER A 224 -11.38 4.72 -5.46
CA SER A 224 -10.54 4.84 -6.66
C SER A 224 -10.53 3.50 -7.44
N ALA A 225 -9.49 2.69 -7.36
CA ALA A 225 -9.44 1.41 -8.04
C ALA A 225 -9.20 0.25 -7.06
N ALA A 226 -9.94 -0.85 -7.23
CA ALA A 226 -9.77 -2.00 -6.35
C ALA A 226 -8.42 -2.70 -6.56
N ILE A 227 -8.05 -2.97 -7.82
CA ILE A 227 -6.74 -3.52 -8.18
C ILE A 227 -6.16 -2.70 -9.33
N LYS A 228 -4.95 -2.20 -9.14
CA LYS A 228 -4.32 -1.32 -10.11
C LYS A 228 -2.85 -1.67 -10.37
N ILE A 229 -2.40 -1.43 -11.58
CA ILE A 229 -1.00 -1.40 -12.00
C ILE A 229 -0.70 0.02 -12.45
N GLY A 230 0.27 0.68 -11.81
CA GLY A 230 0.60 2.11 -12.01
C GLY A 230 -0.26 3.03 -11.13
N THR A 231 -0.37 4.37 -11.36
CA THR A 231 0.23 5.16 -12.46
C THR A 231 1.73 5.35 -12.35
N GLU A 232 2.31 5.23 -11.16
CA GLU A 232 3.76 5.29 -10.94
C GLU A 232 4.40 4.05 -11.57
N GLY A 233 5.02 4.23 -12.73
CA GLY A 233 5.46 3.14 -13.57
C GLY A 233 6.71 3.49 -14.38
N VAL A 234 7.87 3.73 -13.71
CA VAL A 234 9.15 3.94 -14.40
C VAL A 234 9.86 2.64 -14.77
N GLY A 235 9.57 1.56 -14.04
CA GLY A 235 10.07 0.20 -14.29
C GLY A 235 8.96 -0.72 -14.80
N ASP A 236 9.32 -1.91 -15.22
CA ASP A 236 8.39 -2.89 -15.78
C ASP A 236 7.56 -3.62 -14.71
N PHE A 237 6.40 -4.09 -15.15
CA PHE A 237 5.49 -4.97 -14.39
C PHE A 237 5.31 -6.27 -15.15
N ARG A 238 5.58 -7.43 -14.54
CA ARG A 238 5.49 -8.73 -15.25
C ARG A 238 5.09 -9.90 -14.37
N ASN A 239 4.52 -10.91 -15.04
CA ASN A 239 4.15 -12.17 -14.39
C ASN A 239 3.19 -11.96 -13.21
N ILE A 240 2.04 -11.36 -13.47
CA ILE A 240 1.05 -11.00 -12.45
C ILE A 240 -0.19 -11.87 -12.61
N ILE A 241 -0.63 -12.51 -11.54
CA ILE A 241 -1.89 -13.27 -11.51
C ILE A 241 -2.80 -12.69 -10.43
N VAL A 242 -4.04 -12.39 -10.83
CA VAL A 242 -5.12 -11.98 -9.93
C VAL A 242 -6.28 -12.94 -10.09
N SER A 243 -6.71 -13.58 -9.00
CA SER A 243 -7.79 -14.57 -9.07
C SER A 243 -8.63 -14.64 -7.81
N ASN A 244 -9.85 -15.20 -7.94
CA ASN A 244 -10.74 -15.49 -6.82
C ASN A 244 -11.02 -14.27 -5.92
N CYS A 245 -11.21 -13.09 -6.51
CA CYS A 245 -11.43 -11.84 -5.77
C CYS A 245 -12.87 -11.34 -5.93
N VAL A 246 -13.37 -10.68 -4.90
CA VAL A 246 -14.65 -9.98 -4.92
C VAL A 246 -14.41 -8.48 -4.77
N ILE A 247 -14.70 -7.73 -5.81
CA ILE A 247 -14.66 -6.27 -5.83
C ILE A 247 -16.10 -5.77 -5.73
N SER A 248 -16.40 -5.00 -4.70
CA SER A 248 -17.74 -4.49 -4.50
C SER A 248 -17.74 -2.98 -4.23
N ARG A 249 -18.70 -2.28 -4.82
CA ARG A 249 -18.90 -0.83 -4.59
C ARG A 249 -17.65 0.03 -4.86
N SER A 250 -16.73 -0.46 -5.66
CA SER A 250 -15.53 0.30 -6.04
C SER A 250 -15.81 1.27 -7.18
N ASN A 251 -15.07 2.36 -7.26
CA ASN A 251 -15.23 3.29 -8.38
C ASN A 251 -14.64 2.70 -9.66
N ARG A 252 -13.46 2.05 -9.57
CA ARG A 252 -12.92 1.20 -10.63
C ARG A 252 -12.68 -0.22 -10.11
N GLY A 253 -12.87 -1.20 -10.96
CA GLY A 253 -12.56 -2.58 -10.64
C GLY A 253 -11.09 -2.90 -10.87
N LEU A 254 -10.74 -3.32 -12.09
CA LEU A 254 -9.37 -3.62 -12.52
C LEU A 254 -8.82 -2.44 -13.35
N SER A 255 -7.61 -2.02 -13.04
CA SER A 255 -7.01 -0.87 -13.70
C SER A 255 -5.55 -1.15 -14.08
N ILE A 256 -5.19 -0.93 -15.34
CA ILE A 256 -3.80 -0.83 -15.81
C ILE A 256 -3.63 0.57 -16.39
N GLN A 257 -2.82 1.39 -15.74
CA GLN A 257 -2.62 2.76 -16.17
C GLN A 257 -1.13 3.11 -16.11
N ILE A 258 -0.44 3.05 -17.23
CA ILE A 258 1.00 3.34 -17.32
C ILE A 258 1.25 4.70 -17.95
N ARG A 259 2.22 5.44 -17.42
CA ARG A 259 2.47 6.82 -17.82
C ARG A 259 3.96 7.23 -17.89
N ASP A 260 4.87 6.43 -17.33
CA ASP A 260 6.23 6.89 -16.98
C ASP A 260 7.33 6.05 -17.65
N GLY A 261 6.99 5.18 -18.60
CA GLY A 261 7.96 4.43 -19.41
C GLY A 261 8.03 2.93 -19.14
N GLY A 262 7.58 2.46 -17.98
CA GLY A 262 7.54 1.02 -17.69
C GLY A 262 6.51 0.27 -18.52
N ASN A 263 6.81 -0.98 -18.83
CA ASN A 263 5.94 -1.87 -19.59
C ASN A 263 5.14 -2.78 -18.67
N VAL A 264 4.01 -3.30 -19.17
CA VAL A 264 3.18 -4.29 -18.47
C VAL A 264 3.08 -5.54 -19.33
N GLU A 265 3.54 -6.69 -18.79
CA GLU A 265 3.62 -7.94 -19.52
C GLU A 265 3.10 -9.12 -18.70
N ASN A 266 2.44 -10.07 -19.36
CA ASN A 266 2.03 -11.34 -18.77
C ASN A 266 1.13 -11.17 -17.54
N VAL A 267 0.00 -10.50 -17.69
CA VAL A 267 -0.99 -10.32 -16.61
C VAL A 267 -2.22 -11.19 -16.87
N LYS A 268 -2.62 -11.96 -15.88
CA LYS A 268 -3.82 -12.81 -15.93
C LYS A 268 -4.81 -12.45 -14.83
N TYR A 269 -6.05 -12.21 -15.23
CA TYR A 269 -7.21 -12.04 -14.35
C TYR A 269 -8.19 -13.20 -14.55
N SER A 270 -8.63 -13.86 -13.46
CA SER A 270 -9.62 -14.93 -13.52
C SER A 270 -10.48 -15.01 -12.26
N ASP A 271 -11.71 -15.47 -12.40
CA ASP A 271 -12.62 -15.73 -11.28
C ASP A 271 -12.84 -14.51 -10.38
N ILE A 272 -13.12 -13.35 -10.98
CA ILE A 272 -13.30 -12.07 -10.27
C ILE A 272 -14.73 -11.58 -10.44
N ILE A 273 -15.41 -11.30 -9.34
CA ILE A 273 -16.69 -10.61 -9.32
C ILE A 273 -16.45 -9.12 -9.16
N ILE A 274 -17.01 -8.30 -10.06
CA ILE A 274 -16.80 -6.84 -10.07
C ILE A 274 -18.13 -6.12 -10.00
N GLY A 275 -18.35 -5.37 -8.90
CA GLY A 275 -19.44 -4.43 -8.74
C GLY A 275 -18.92 -3.00 -8.57
N THR A 276 -19.17 -2.15 -9.56
CA THR A 276 -18.69 -0.76 -9.53
C THR A 276 -19.80 0.24 -9.24
N ARG A 277 -19.44 1.37 -8.69
CA ARG A 277 -20.30 2.55 -8.53
C ARG A 277 -19.48 3.82 -8.63
N ARG A 278 -20.03 4.85 -9.24
CA ARG A 278 -19.43 6.18 -9.18
C ARG A 278 -19.49 6.72 -7.76
N PHE A 279 -18.33 7.10 -7.21
CA PHE A 279 -18.26 7.63 -5.86
C PHE A 279 -18.72 9.08 -5.79
N CYS A 280 -18.07 9.98 -6.53
CA CYS A 280 -18.46 11.37 -6.70
C CYS A 280 -17.99 11.91 -8.05
N PRO A 281 -18.55 13.06 -8.52
CA PRO A 281 -18.16 13.64 -9.80
C PRO A 281 -16.70 14.07 -9.91
N ASP A 282 -16.10 14.47 -8.79
CA ASP A 282 -14.79 15.11 -8.73
C ASP A 282 -13.66 14.15 -8.31
N TRP A 283 -13.99 12.86 -8.14
CA TRP A 283 -13.02 11.82 -7.78
C TRP A 283 -12.52 11.07 -9.02
N TRP A 284 -11.46 10.27 -8.82
CA TRP A 284 -10.88 9.48 -9.90
C TRP A 284 -11.82 8.38 -10.38
N GLY A 285 -12.14 8.39 -11.68
CA GLY A 285 -12.93 7.35 -12.32
C GLY A 285 -14.44 7.67 -12.40
N THR A 286 -15.10 6.89 -13.24
CA THR A 286 -16.52 7.05 -13.57
C THR A 286 -17.30 5.73 -13.46
N ALA A 287 -16.88 4.84 -12.56
CA ALA A 287 -17.41 3.50 -12.31
C ALA A 287 -17.05 2.47 -13.40
N GLU A 288 -15.84 2.57 -13.94
CA GLU A 288 -15.36 1.62 -14.94
C GLU A 288 -14.97 0.27 -14.29
N PRO A 289 -15.58 -0.86 -14.69
CA PRO A 289 -15.19 -2.15 -14.15
C PRO A 289 -13.77 -2.57 -14.58
N ILE A 290 -13.34 -2.16 -15.77
CA ILE A 290 -11.99 -2.44 -16.30
C ILE A 290 -11.51 -1.22 -17.05
N VAL A 291 -10.29 -0.76 -16.73
CA VAL A 291 -9.61 0.35 -17.39
C VAL A 291 -8.19 -0.06 -17.77
N ILE A 292 -7.85 0.04 -19.05
CA ILE A 292 -6.51 -0.22 -19.55
C ILE A 292 -6.08 0.97 -20.40
N THR A 293 -5.04 1.69 -19.98
CA THR A 293 -4.56 2.90 -20.64
C THR A 293 -3.03 3.02 -20.61
N ALA A 294 -2.50 3.58 -21.69
CA ALA A 294 -1.09 3.97 -21.80
C ALA A 294 -1.04 5.39 -22.38
N PHE A 295 -0.75 6.37 -21.53
CA PHE A 295 -0.66 7.78 -21.90
C PHE A 295 0.54 8.42 -21.25
N ASP A 296 1.24 9.29 -21.98
CA ASP A 296 2.31 10.12 -21.43
C ASP A 296 1.80 10.93 -20.23
N ARG A 297 2.56 10.99 -19.14
CA ARG A 297 2.19 11.81 -17.98
C ARG A 297 2.26 13.29 -18.31
N ASP A 298 3.30 13.67 -19.03
CA ASP A 298 3.59 15.03 -19.48
C ASP A 298 4.46 15.01 -20.75
N GLU A 299 4.94 16.16 -21.17
CA GLU A 299 5.77 16.29 -22.37
C GLU A 299 7.15 15.62 -22.27
N ASN A 300 7.62 15.33 -21.07
CA ASN A 300 8.94 14.74 -20.79
C ASN A 300 8.90 13.24 -20.57
N THR A 301 7.71 12.65 -20.47
CA THR A 301 7.52 11.21 -20.26
C THR A 301 7.05 10.55 -21.54
N ARG A 302 7.24 9.23 -21.61
CA ARG A 302 6.61 8.37 -22.62
C ARG A 302 6.04 7.15 -21.91
N ALA A 303 4.79 6.86 -22.17
CA ALA A 303 4.18 5.63 -21.70
C ALA A 303 4.87 4.43 -22.36
N GLY A 304 5.05 3.38 -21.58
CA GLY A 304 5.47 2.07 -22.11
C GLY A 304 4.35 1.37 -22.86
N HIS A 305 4.49 0.10 -23.08
CA HIS A 305 3.48 -0.73 -23.75
C HIS A 305 2.88 -1.79 -22.80
N ILE A 306 1.73 -2.28 -23.21
CA ILE A 306 0.96 -3.28 -22.46
C ILE A 306 0.74 -4.48 -23.39
N GLU A 307 1.20 -5.68 -22.98
CA GLU A 307 1.07 -6.88 -23.79
C GLU A 307 0.76 -8.13 -22.95
N ASN A 308 0.23 -9.17 -23.59
CA ASN A 308 -0.13 -10.44 -22.96
C ASN A 308 -1.06 -10.28 -21.73
N ILE A 309 -2.12 -9.53 -21.90
CA ILE A 309 -3.15 -9.36 -20.86
C ILE A 309 -4.27 -10.37 -21.10
N CYS A 310 -4.47 -11.28 -20.17
CA CYS A 310 -5.51 -12.30 -20.23
C CYS A 310 -6.62 -11.99 -19.22
N LEU A 311 -7.83 -11.78 -19.72
CA LEU A 311 -9.05 -11.68 -18.96
C LEU A 311 -9.89 -12.94 -19.21
N LEU A 312 -9.91 -13.88 -18.27
CA LEU A 312 -10.74 -15.06 -18.39
C LEU A 312 -12.12 -14.77 -17.80
N TYR A 313 -13.07 -14.67 -18.69
CA TYR A 313 -14.49 -14.48 -18.36
C TYR A 313 -15.28 -15.70 -18.83
N THR A 314 -16.02 -16.33 -17.96
CA THR A 314 -17.04 -17.31 -18.33
C THR A 314 -18.39 -16.63 -18.21
N SER A 315 -18.97 -16.20 -19.32
CA SER A 315 -20.39 -15.88 -19.37
C SER A 315 -21.14 -17.09 -19.92
N ASP A 316 -21.86 -17.77 -19.06
CA ASP A 316 -23.03 -18.51 -19.51
C ASP A 316 -24.14 -17.47 -19.67
N ALA A 317 -24.28 -16.95 -20.88
CA ALA A 317 -25.41 -16.13 -21.25
C ALA A 317 -26.63 -17.01 -21.54
#